data_5fa186ecbf33db5c34c7e0ccd24cf085
#
_entry.id   5fa186ecbf33db5c34c7e0ccd24cf085
#
_cell.length_a   1.000
_cell.length_b   1.000
_cell.length_c   1.000
_cell.angle_alpha   90.00
_cell.angle_beta   90.00
_cell.angle_gamma   90.00
#
_symmetry.space_group_name_H-M   'P 1'
#
loop_
_entity.id
_entity.type
_entity.pdbx_description
1 polymer ?
#
loop_
_entity_poly.entity_id
_entity_poly.type
_entity_poly.pdbx_seq_one_letter_code
_entity_poly.pdbx_strand_id
1 'polypeptide(L)'
;MTHTNSNKPVSLEVRQFSLHTTLMLAAGVGLSLGIPVYALASSQLISQKPNRVELNLVSFSVTQSAYEKIIPQFVAKWKREKGQDVVIRQSYGASAAQARAVIAGQPADIIGLSLVPDIAEIQKAGLIKPGWERELDNRSIITRSVVAIETRAGNPKKIQTWGDLAKPGIKVITPDPKTSGSARWNFLGLWGSVTQVGNNEDKAIQFVSQVYKNVPLLPKSAREATDIFFKKNQGDVLLSYENEVIYAKQRGEKNSSYIIPKVNISIDNPIAIVDRNVDKRGTREVAEAFAEFLFTPQAQREFAKVGFRPVNQAVAKEVENNFPKVNQLFSVIDLGGWDRVQKKFFDNGRIFDQIKGNRR
;
A
#
# COMPACT_ATOMS: atom_id res chain seq x y z
N MET A 1 -17.51 12.04 -56.74
CA MET A 1 -18.42 10.93 -56.58
C MET A 1 -18.80 10.86 -55.10
N THR A 2 -20.00 11.28 -54.85
CA THR A 2 -20.68 11.43 -53.56
C THR A 2 -21.21 10.08 -53.08
N HIS A 3 -20.98 9.73 -51.81
CA HIS A 3 -21.85 8.80 -51.11
C HIS A 3 -22.06 9.27 -49.66
N THR A 4 -23.23 9.88 -49.50
CA THR A 4 -23.89 10.10 -48.20
C THR A 4 -24.43 8.79 -47.67
N ASN A 5 -24.20 8.51 -46.38
CA ASN A 5 -24.94 7.47 -45.67
C ASN A 5 -25.56 8.04 -44.41
N SER A 6 -26.87 8.01 -44.42
CA SER A 6 -27.82 8.47 -43.43
C SER A 6 -27.98 7.40 -42.34
N ASN A 7 -27.76 7.75 -41.05
CA ASN A 7 -28.18 6.95 -39.94
C ASN A 7 -29.42 7.57 -39.25
N LYS A 8 -30.53 6.87 -39.32
CA LYS A 8 -31.75 7.14 -38.57
C LYS A 8 -31.65 6.64 -37.12
N PRO A 9 -32.25 7.33 -36.14
CA PRO A 9 -32.31 6.82 -34.79
C PRO A 9 -33.44 5.81 -34.60
N VAL A 10 -33.12 4.74 -33.83
CA VAL A 10 -34.10 3.72 -33.40
C VAL A 10 -34.79 4.20 -32.13
N SER A 11 -36.11 4.35 -32.20
CA SER A 11 -36.98 4.65 -31.05
C SER A 11 -37.28 3.35 -30.28
N LEU A 12 -36.99 3.32 -28.98
CA LEU A 12 -37.40 2.29 -28.05
C LEU A 12 -38.78 2.64 -27.47
N GLU A 13 -39.80 1.85 -27.82
CA GLU A 13 -41.11 1.88 -27.19
C GLU A 13 -41.07 1.30 -25.78
N VAL A 14 -41.54 2.09 -24.82
CA VAL A 14 -41.78 1.66 -23.44
C VAL A 14 -43.23 1.11 -23.37
N ARG A 15 -43.37 -0.19 -23.16
CA ARG A 15 -44.65 -0.82 -22.85
C ARG A 15 -44.95 -0.67 -21.35
N GLN A 16 -46.00 0.10 -21.05
CA GLN A 16 -46.63 0.14 -19.73
C GLN A 16 -47.51 -1.09 -19.54
N PHE A 17 -47.26 -1.87 -18.48
CA PHE A 17 -48.20 -2.88 -18.01
C PHE A 17 -49.10 -2.28 -16.93
N SER A 18 -50.42 -2.18 -17.24
CA SER A 18 -51.46 -1.80 -16.30
C SER A 18 -51.94 -3.04 -15.53
N LEU A 19 -51.83 -3.05 -14.20
CA LEU A 19 -52.50 -4.02 -13.34
C LEU A 19 -53.85 -3.52 -12.95
N HIS A 20 -54.90 -4.19 -13.44
CA HIS A 20 -56.28 -3.98 -12.97
C HIS A 20 -56.54 -4.88 -11.76
N THR A 21 -56.83 -4.25 -10.61
CA THR A 21 -57.25 -4.96 -9.39
C THR A 21 -58.79 -4.95 -9.37
N THR A 22 -59.38 -6.14 -9.47
CA THR A 22 -60.84 -6.32 -9.37
C THR A 22 -61.21 -6.52 -7.91
N LEU A 23 -62.06 -5.63 -7.38
CA LEU A 23 -62.67 -5.68 -6.05
C LEU A 23 -63.96 -6.51 -6.13
N MET A 24 -64.08 -7.61 -5.40
CA MET A 24 -65.35 -8.29 -5.15
C MET A 24 -65.85 -7.98 -3.76
N LEU A 25 -67.00 -7.38 -3.65
CA LEU A 25 -67.79 -7.20 -2.43
C LEU A 25 -68.60 -8.48 -2.17
N ALA A 26 -68.49 -9.01 -0.99
CA ALA A 26 -69.47 -9.97 -0.44
C ALA A 26 -69.94 -9.49 0.93
N ALA A 27 -71.21 -9.17 1.03
CA ALA A 27 -71.86 -8.82 2.28
C ALA A 27 -72.30 -10.08 3.04
N GLY A 28 -71.93 -10.19 4.31
CA GLY A 28 -72.41 -11.21 5.22
C GLY A 28 -72.53 -10.65 6.63
N VAL A 29 -73.77 -10.50 7.10
CA VAL A 29 -74.11 -10.07 8.47
C VAL A 29 -73.90 -11.19 9.44
N GLY A 30 -73.15 -10.98 10.52
CA GLY A 30 -73.03 -11.89 11.66
C GLY A 30 -72.50 -11.13 12.87
N LEU A 31 -73.38 -10.80 13.81
CA LEU A 31 -73.02 -10.26 15.12
C LEU A 31 -72.36 -11.35 15.96
N SER A 32 -71.12 -11.11 16.39
CA SER A 32 -70.55 -11.73 17.59
C SER A 32 -69.54 -10.79 18.24
N LEU A 33 -69.78 -10.46 19.48
CA LEU A 33 -68.89 -9.72 20.38
C LEU A 33 -67.61 -10.50 20.63
N GLY A 34 -66.53 -10.11 19.96
CA GLY A 34 -65.18 -10.65 20.22
C GLY A 34 -64.18 -9.50 20.19
N ILE A 35 -63.51 -9.27 21.33
CA ILE A 35 -62.44 -8.28 21.46
C ILE A 35 -61.31 -8.66 20.51
N PRO A 36 -60.91 -7.79 19.55
CA PRO A 36 -59.76 -8.11 18.72
C PRO A 36 -58.48 -7.86 19.54
N VAL A 37 -57.82 -8.93 19.95
CA VAL A 37 -56.40 -8.89 20.31
C VAL A 37 -55.61 -8.58 19.03
N TYR A 38 -55.25 -7.33 18.83
CA TYR A 38 -54.28 -6.97 17.83
C TYR A 38 -52.92 -7.49 18.28
N ALA A 39 -52.54 -8.69 17.88
CA ALA A 39 -51.18 -9.16 17.90
C ALA A 39 -50.41 -8.30 16.89
N LEU A 40 -49.75 -7.27 17.38
CA LEU A 40 -48.68 -6.55 16.64
C LEU A 40 -47.56 -7.55 16.40
N ALA A 41 -47.66 -8.31 15.33
CA ALA A 41 -46.51 -9.00 14.74
C ALA A 41 -45.54 -7.94 14.26
N SER A 42 -44.66 -7.49 15.17
CA SER A 42 -43.45 -6.78 14.78
C SER A 42 -42.62 -7.76 13.97
N SER A 43 -42.82 -7.75 12.65
CA SER A 43 -41.88 -8.34 11.70
C SER A 43 -40.56 -7.58 11.86
N GLN A 44 -39.67 -8.08 12.68
CA GLN A 44 -38.28 -7.70 12.64
C GLN A 44 -37.81 -8.05 11.22
N LEU A 45 -37.69 -7.03 10.37
CA LEU A 45 -36.94 -7.11 9.15
C LEU A 45 -35.49 -7.45 9.54
N ILE A 46 -35.20 -8.74 9.66
CA ILE A 46 -33.84 -9.22 9.72
C ILE A 46 -33.24 -8.81 8.38
N SER A 47 -32.55 -7.70 8.37
CA SER A 47 -31.71 -7.31 7.22
C SER A 47 -30.74 -8.44 6.98
N GLN A 48 -31.05 -9.32 6.05
CA GLN A 48 -30.13 -10.38 5.65
C GLN A 48 -28.89 -9.70 5.08
N LYS A 49 -27.75 -9.87 5.75
CA LYS A 49 -26.45 -9.43 5.20
C LYS A 49 -26.31 -10.04 3.81
N PRO A 50 -25.82 -9.27 2.83
CA PRO A 50 -25.62 -9.79 1.48
C PRO A 50 -24.73 -11.03 1.55
N ASN A 51 -25.11 -12.09 0.86
CA ASN A 51 -24.38 -13.36 0.88
C ASN A 51 -22.96 -13.25 0.31
N ARG A 52 -22.69 -12.15 -0.43
CA ARG A 52 -21.37 -11.84 -1.02
C ARG A 52 -21.03 -10.37 -0.82
N VAL A 53 -19.83 -10.11 -0.33
CA VAL A 53 -19.27 -8.77 -0.15
C VAL A 53 -18.03 -8.62 -1.03
N GLU A 54 -17.87 -7.44 -1.62
CA GLU A 54 -16.70 -7.07 -2.40
C GLU A 54 -15.95 -5.93 -1.71
N LEU A 55 -14.66 -6.15 -1.41
CA LEU A 55 -13.72 -5.16 -0.94
C LEU A 55 -12.75 -4.73 -2.04
N ASN A 56 -12.30 -3.48 -1.97
CA ASN A 56 -11.22 -2.97 -2.81
C ASN A 56 -10.00 -2.66 -1.94
N LEU A 57 -8.92 -3.39 -2.17
CA LEU A 57 -7.60 -3.15 -1.59
C LEU A 57 -6.77 -2.35 -2.58
N VAL A 58 -6.31 -1.17 -2.18
CA VAL A 58 -5.36 -0.36 -2.93
C VAL A 58 -4.03 -0.37 -2.19
N SER A 59 -2.96 -0.79 -2.86
CA SER A 59 -1.65 -0.89 -2.21
C SER A 59 -0.49 -0.52 -3.13
N PHE A 60 0.69 -0.35 -2.53
CA PHE A 60 1.91 -0.12 -3.32
C PHE A 60 2.48 -1.45 -3.84
N SER A 61 3.18 -1.38 -4.98
CA SER A 61 3.51 -2.56 -5.81
C SER A 61 4.27 -3.67 -5.08
N VAL A 62 5.09 -3.32 -4.09
CA VAL A 62 5.98 -4.25 -3.40
C VAL A 62 5.23 -5.27 -2.53
N THR A 63 4.01 -4.95 -2.09
CA THR A 63 3.20 -5.83 -1.22
C THR A 63 2.41 -6.90 -1.97
N GLN A 64 2.33 -6.82 -3.28
CA GLN A 64 1.46 -7.68 -4.10
C GLN A 64 1.65 -9.17 -3.79
N SER A 65 2.90 -9.65 -3.77
CA SER A 65 3.21 -11.07 -3.55
C SER A 65 2.79 -11.59 -2.17
N ALA A 66 2.78 -10.71 -1.15
CA ALA A 66 2.27 -11.05 0.17
C ALA A 66 0.73 -11.17 0.15
N TYR A 67 0.05 -10.16 -0.37
CA TYR A 67 -1.42 -10.16 -0.42
C TYR A 67 -1.98 -11.31 -1.25
N GLU A 68 -1.33 -11.73 -2.33
CA GLU A 68 -1.72 -12.91 -3.11
C GLU A 68 -1.75 -14.20 -2.28
N LYS A 69 -0.98 -14.29 -1.19
CA LYS A 69 -0.98 -15.42 -0.26
C LYS A 69 -1.90 -15.22 0.94
N ILE A 70 -2.06 -14.00 1.41
CA ILE A 70 -2.84 -13.66 2.61
C ILE A 70 -4.34 -13.65 2.30
N ILE A 71 -4.75 -13.03 1.20
CA ILE A 71 -6.17 -12.85 0.85
C ILE A 71 -6.94 -14.17 0.80
N PRO A 72 -6.46 -15.24 0.13
CA PRO A 72 -7.17 -16.52 0.13
C PRO A 72 -7.38 -17.11 1.53
N GLN A 73 -6.43 -16.89 2.44
CA GLN A 73 -6.52 -17.37 3.83
C GLN A 73 -7.60 -16.62 4.60
N PHE A 74 -7.66 -15.29 4.45
CA PHE A 74 -8.73 -14.49 5.05
C PHE A 74 -10.11 -14.87 4.49
N VAL A 75 -10.24 -14.97 3.19
CA VAL A 75 -11.51 -15.33 2.52
C VAL A 75 -12.04 -16.68 3.01
N ALA A 76 -11.16 -17.69 3.12
CA ALA A 76 -11.52 -18.99 3.64
C ALA A 76 -11.91 -18.94 5.13
N LYS A 77 -11.19 -18.16 5.94
CA LYS A 77 -11.53 -17.93 7.36
C LYS A 77 -12.89 -17.27 7.49
N TRP A 78 -13.12 -16.17 6.76
CA TRP A 78 -14.38 -15.42 6.82
C TRP A 78 -15.58 -16.26 6.39
N LYS A 79 -15.44 -17.02 5.29
CA LYS A 79 -16.50 -17.95 4.82
C LYS A 79 -16.85 -18.98 5.88
N ARG A 80 -15.86 -19.56 6.55
CA ARG A 80 -16.08 -20.55 7.62
C ARG A 80 -16.76 -19.97 8.83
N GLU A 81 -16.40 -18.73 9.24
CA GLU A 81 -16.86 -18.12 10.49
C GLU A 81 -18.16 -17.34 10.34
N LYS A 82 -18.38 -16.73 9.18
CA LYS A 82 -19.53 -15.85 8.94
C LYS A 82 -20.50 -16.39 7.88
N GLY A 83 -20.17 -17.48 7.18
CA GLY A 83 -20.97 -18.03 6.09
C GLY A 83 -21.05 -17.15 4.83
N GLN A 84 -20.35 -16.01 4.82
CA GLN A 84 -20.41 -14.98 3.78
C GLN A 84 -19.23 -15.10 2.80
N ASP A 85 -19.50 -14.95 1.51
CA ASP A 85 -18.46 -14.90 0.49
C ASP A 85 -17.84 -13.51 0.41
N VAL A 86 -16.51 -13.46 0.34
CA VAL A 86 -15.75 -12.20 0.18
C VAL A 86 -14.90 -12.27 -1.08
N VAL A 87 -14.94 -11.21 -1.87
CA VAL A 87 -14.03 -10.99 -3.00
C VAL A 87 -13.23 -9.72 -2.72
N ILE A 88 -11.91 -9.83 -2.73
CA ILE A 88 -11.02 -8.67 -2.55
C ILE A 88 -10.38 -8.33 -3.89
N ARG A 89 -10.84 -7.23 -4.52
CA ARG A 89 -10.23 -6.66 -5.71
C ARG A 89 -8.98 -5.90 -5.30
N GLN A 90 -7.91 -6.06 -6.06
CA GLN A 90 -6.59 -5.55 -5.71
C GLN A 90 -6.10 -4.57 -6.79
N SER A 91 -5.54 -3.44 -6.35
CA SER A 91 -4.88 -2.47 -7.23
C SER A 91 -3.51 -2.12 -6.67
N TYR A 92 -2.49 -2.18 -7.50
CA TYR A 92 -1.10 -1.97 -7.13
C TYR A 92 -0.41 -0.92 -8.00
N GLY A 93 0.40 -0.05 -7.39
CA GLY A 93 1.11 1.00 -8.10
C GLY A 93 2.14 1.73 -7.23
N ALA A 94 2.64 2.86 -7.72
CA ALA A 94 3.46 3.74 -6.91
C ALA A 94 2.61 4.38 -5.80
N SER A 95 3.12 4.41 -4.56
CA SER A 95 2.36 4.78 -3.35
C SER A 95 1.63 6.13 -3.50
N ALA A 96 2.35 7.20 -3.84
CA ALA A 96 1.74 8.52 -4.03
C ALA A 96 0.76 8.57 -5.23
N ALA A 97 0.94 7.72 -6.25
CA ALA A 97 0.00 7.64 -7.37
C ALA A 97 -1.30 6.96 -6.93
N GLN A 98 -1.21 5.90 -6.13
CA GLN A 98 -2.37 5.24 -5.54
C GLN A 98 -3.14 6.18 -4.62
N ALA A 99 -2.46 6.95 -3.77
CA ALA A 99 -3.13 7.94 -2.92
C ALA A 99 -3.92 8.96 -3.76
N ARG A 100 -3.32 9.53 -4.80
CA ARG A 100 -4.01 10.46 -5.70
C ARG A 100 -5.18 9.82 -6.44
N ALA A 101 -5.05 8.57 -6.87
CA ALA A 101 -6.12 7.86 -7.55
C ALA A 101 -7.33 7.64 -6.62
N VAL A 102 -7.10 7.27 -5.36
CA VAL A 102 -8.16 7.16 -4.34
C VAL A 102 -8.84 8.50 -4.08
N ILE A 103 -8.07 9.58 -3.95
CA ILE A 103 -8.60 10.95 -3.80
C ILE A 103 -9.45 11.35 -5.04
N ALA A 104 -9.03 10.94 -6.24
CA ALA A 104 -9.73 11.18 -7.49
C ALA A 104 -10.94 10.26 -7.72
N GLY A 105 -11.26 9.35 -6.78
CA GLY A 105 -12.46 8.52 -6.83
C GLY A 105 -12.23 7.04 -7.18
N GLN A 106 -10.98 6.56 -7.27
CA GLN A 106 -10.73 5.12 -7.38
C GLN A 106 -11.33 4.40 -6.17
N PRO A 107 -12.15 3.35 -6.37
CA PRO A 107 -12.71 2.58 -5.27
C PRO A 107 -11.60 1.98 -4.38
N ALA A 108 -11.69 2.23 -3.09
CA ALA A 108 -10.81 1.67 -2.07
C ALA A 108 -11.60 1.54 -0.76
N ASP A 109 -11.61 0.38 -0.16
CA ASP A 109 -12.12 0.14 1.19
C ASP A 109 -10.96 0.12 2.18
N ILE A 110 -9.81 -0.38 1.74
CA ILE A 110 -8.58 -0.49 2.53
C ILE A 110 -7.43 0.00 1.66
N ILE A 111 -6.53 0.74 2.28
CA ILE A 111 -5.29 1.17 1.65
C ILE A 111 -4.08 0.74 2.47
N GLY A 112 -3.10 0.13 1.80
CA GLY A 112 -1.79 -0.18 2.37
C GLY A 112 -0.72 0.52 1.56
N LEU A 113 -0.16 1.63 2.06
CA LEU A 113 0.77 2.47 1.32
C LEU A 113 2.19 2.41 1.90
N SER A 114 3.15 2.93 1.14
CA SER A 114 4.55 2.92 1.56
C SER A 114 4.87 3.98 2.62
N LEU A 115 4.02 5.01 2.74
CA LEU A 115 4.29 6.18 3.56
C LEU A 115 3.06 6.64 4.32
N VAL A 116 3.24 7.02 5.58
CA VAL A 116 2.23 7.73 6.39
C VAL A 116 1.73 9.02 5.69
N PRO A 117 2.57 9.89 5.10
CA PRO A 117 2.09 11.07 4.38
C PRO A 117 1.12 10.78 3.24
N ASP A 118 1.27 9.66 2.52
CA ASP A 118 0.37 9.32 1.43
C ASP A 118 -1.04 8.99 1.94
N ILE A 119 -1.16 8.36 3.14
CA ILE A 119 -2.45 8.16 3.81
C ILE A 119 -2.99 9.49 4.37
N ALA A 120 -2.12 10.32 4.94
CA ALA A 120 -2.50 11.64 5.45
C ALA A 120 -3.11 12.55 4.36
N GLU A 121 -2.68 12.45 3.10
CA GLU A 121 -3.30 13.17 1.99
C GLU A 121 -4.74 12.69 1.74
N ILE A 122 -5.00 11.38 1.86
CA ILE A 122 -6.36 10.81 1.71
C ILE A 122 -7.24 11.23 2.90
N GLN A 123 -6.67 11.31 4.12
CA GLN A 123 -7.35 11.85 5.30
C GLN A 123 -7.72 13.33 5.10
N LYS A 124 -6.80 14.17 4.60
CA LYS A 124 -7.07 15.59 4.29
C LYS A 124 -8.19 15.75 3.25
N ALA A 125 -8.34 14.80 2.33
CA ALA A 125 -9.45 14.77 1.38
C ALA A 125 -10.79 14.32 2.01
N GLY A 126 -10.83 14.04 3.31
CA GLY A 126 -12.05 13.66 4.06
C GLY A 126 -12.54 12.25 3.77
N LEU A 127 -11.67 11.35 3.28
CA LEU A 127 -12.02 9.95 2.99
C LEU A 127 -11.69 9.02 4.15
N ILE A 128 -10.74 9.39 5.00
CA ILE A 128 -10.29 8.67 6.20
C ILE A 128 -10.49 9.58 7.40
N LYS A 129 -10.96 9.04 8.52
CA LYS A 129 -11.14 9.78 9.78
C LYS A 129 -9.79 10.07 10.45
N PRO A 130 -9.68 11.18 11.21
CA PRO A 130 -8.52 11.42 12.06
C PRO A 130 -8.36 10.31 13.11
N GLY A 131 -7.12 9.91 13.36
CA GLY A 131 -6.80 8.91 14.39
C GLY A 131 -6.62 7.49 13.84
N TRP A 132 -6.68 7.31 12.53
CA TRP A 132 -6.48 6.02 11.87
C TRP A 132 -5.18 5.31 12.29
N GLU A 133 -4.15 6.06 12.70
CA GLU A 133 -2.87 5.52 13.19
C GLU A 133 -3.02 4.72 14.51
N ARG A 134 -4.19 4.78 15.16
CA ARG A 134 -4.48 4.11 16.43
C ARG A 134 -5.61 3.10 16.33
N GLU A 135 -6.19 2.92 15.16
CA GLU A 135 -7.31 2.00 14.93
C GLU A 135 -6.86 0.54 14.90
N LEU A 136 -5.64 0.29 14.48
CA LEU A 136 -5.09 -1.06 14.34
C LEU A 136 -3.83 -1.22 15.19
N ASP A 137 -3.47 -2.46 15.44
CA ASP A 137 -2.26 -2.83 16.18
C ASP A 137 -1.00 -2.16 15.62
N ASN A 138 0.03 -2.06 16.45
CA ASN A 138 1.34 -1.53 16.07
C ASN A 138 1.25 -0.15 15.37
N ARG A 139 0.29 0.70 15.80
CA ARG A 139 0.03 2.03 15.21
C ARG A 139 -0.29 1.97 13.73
N SER A 140 -1.07 0.98 13.33
CA SER A 140 -1.45 0.71 11.94
C SER A 140 -0.27 0.47 10.98
N ILE A 141 0.88 0.07 11.50
CA ILE A 141 2.05 -0.37 10.71
C ILE A 141 2.00 -1.88 10.59
N ILE A 142 1.76 -2.40 9.38
CA ILE A 142 1.57 -3.85 9.13
C ILE A 142 2.86 -4.61 8.85
N THR A 143 3.89 -3.95 8.32
CA THR A 143 5.18 -4.57 8.01
C THR A 143 6.30 -3.56 8.17
N ARG A 144 7.52 -4.10 8.34
CA ARG A 144 8.76 -3.31 8.28
C ARG A 144 9.71 -3.86 7.24
N SER A 145 10.61 -3.01 6.79
CA SER A 145 11.75 -3.35 5.95
C SER A 145 12.90 -2.40 6.26
N VAL A 146 14.02 -2.56 5.55
CA VAL A 146 15.14 -1.61 5.55
C VAL A 146 15.59 -1.40 4.11
N VAL A 147 16.42 -0.40 3.86
CA VAL A 147 17.00 -0.21 2.53
C VAL A 147 18.10 -1.25 2.29
N ALA A 148 18.03 -1.88 1.13
CA ALA A 148 19.08 -2.76 0.62
C ALA A 148 19.83 -2.09 -0.53
N ILE A 149 21.13 -2.29 -0.60
CA ILE A 149 21.96 -1.97 -1.75
C ILE A 149 22.14 -3.24 -2.55
N GLU A 150 21.44 -3.36 -3.65
CA GLU A 150 21.52 -4.50 -4.55
C GLU A 150 22.55 -4.24 -5.64
N THR A 151 23.43 -5.20 -5.90
CA THR A 151 24.53 -5.10 -6.86
C THR A 151 24.41 -6.18 -7.91
N ARG A 152 25.19 -6.07 -8.99
CA ARG A 152 25.36 -7.16 -9.94
C ARG A 152 25.96 -8.40 -9.26
N ALA A 153 25.74 -9.57 -9.84
CA ALA A 153 26.29 -10.82 -9.34
C ALA A 153 27.82 -10.71 -9.10
N GLY A 154 28.27 -11.22 -7.96
CA GLY A 154 29.67 -11.14 -7.57
C GLY A 154 30.15 -9.74 -7.14
N ASN A 155 29.26 -8.73 -7.13
CA ASN A 155 29.59 -7.37 -6.71
C ASN A 155 30.88 -6.81 -7.36
N PRO A 156 30.94 -6.69 -8.71
CA PRO A 156 32.16 -6.33 -9.43
C PRO A 156 32.69 -4.94 -9.09
N LYS A 157 31.80 -4.05 -8.61
CA LYS A 157 32.17 -2.70 -8.15
C LYS A 157 32.63 -2.64 -6.69
N LYS A 158 32.65 -3.78 -5.99
CA LYS A 158 33.07 -3.91 -4.58
C LYS A 158 32.32 -2.95 -3.64
N ILE A 159 31.03 -2.79 -3.85
CA ILE A 159 30.14 -1.94 -3.02
C ILE A 159 29.96 -2.65 -1.67
N GLN A 160 30.20 -1.96 -0.56
CA GLN A 160 30.06 -2.49 0.79
C GLN A 160 29.29 -1.56 1.73
N THR A 161 29.29 -0.26 1.45
CA THR A 161 28.73 0.78 2.30
C THR A 161 27.96 1.82 1.51
N TRP A 162 27.20 2.66 2.20
CA TRP A 162 26.59 3.84 1.60
C TRP A 162 27.60 4.75 0.89
N GLY A 163 28.82 4.92 1.47
CA GLY A 163 29.86 5.76 0.92
C GLY A 163 30.33 5.35 -0.47
N ASP A 164 30.26 4.07 -0.78
CA ASP A 164 30.67 3.56 -2.10
C ASP A 164 29.76 4.06 -3.23
N LEU A 165 28.53 4.44 -2.93
CA LEU A 165 27.56 4.95 -3.92
C LEU A 165 27.95 6.35 -4.43
N ALA A 166 28.75 7.09 -3.67
CA ALA A 166 29.25 8.41 -4.05
C ALA A 166 30.52 8.36 -4.94
N LYS A 167 31.14 7.18 -5.10
CA LYS A 167 32.35 7.03 -5.90
C LYS A 167 32.09 7.32 -7.39
N PRO A 168 33.00 7.99 -8.10
CA PRO A 168 32.88 8.22 -9.53
C PRO A 168 32.72 6.92 -10.31
N GLY A 169 31.89 6.93 -11.36
CA GLY A 169 31.69 5.79 -12.26
C GLY A 169 30.78 4.69 -11.70
N ILE A 170 30.14 4.89 -10.56
CA ILE A 170 29.04 4.03 -10.08
C ILE A 170 27.74 4.55 -10.66
N LYS A 171 26.94 3.66 -11.26
CA LYS A 171 25.59 3.99 -11.75
C LYS A 171 24.55 3.45 -10.81
N VAL A 172 23.90 4.36 -10.05
CA VAL A 172 22.88 4.03 -9.05
C VAL A 172 21.49 4.15 -9.67
N ILE A 173 20.68 3.10 -9.56
CA ILE A 173 19.25 3.11 -9.89
C ILE A 173 18.45 3.28 -8.60
N THR A 174 17.61 4.29 -8.55
CA THR A 174 16.64 4.55 -7.47
C THR A 174 15.44 5.28 -8.05
N PRO A 175 14.20 5.03 -7.58
CA PRO A 175 13.03 5.74 -8.12
C PRO A 175 13.01 7.23 -7.77
N ASP A 176 12.02 7.96 -8.31
CA ASP A 176 11.83 9.39 -8.04
C ASP A 176 11.08 9.61 -6.71
N PRO A 177 11.65 10.32 -5.72
CA PRO A 177 10.97 10.67 -4.46
C PRO A 177 9.69 11.51 -4.61
N LYS A 178 9.46 12.13 -5.76
CA LYS A 178 8.20 12.84 -6.05
C LYS A 178 7.03 11.91 -6.37
N THR A 179 7.30 10.66 -6.76
CA THR A 179 6.26 9.71 -7.18
C THR A 179 6.27 8.41 -6.39
N SER A 180 7.42 8.02 -5.84
CA SER A 180 7.64 6.74 -5.18
C SER A 180 7.97 6.89 -3.70
N GLY A 181 7.18 6.27 -2.83
CA GLY A 181 7.47 6.23 -1.39
C GLY A 181 8.77 5.50 -1.08
N SER A 182 9.11 4.42 -1.81
CA SER A 182 10.39 3.73 -1.63
C SER A 182 11.59 4.63 -1.90
N ALA A 183 11.48 5.54 -2.86
CA ALA A 183 12.53 6.50 -3.14
C ALA A 183 12.74 7.49 -1.99
N ARG A 184 11.67 7.88 -1.30
CA ARG A 184 11.81 8.71 -0.10
C ARG A 184 12.54 7.98 1.01
N TRP A 185 12.24 6.72 1.23
CA TRP A 185 12.97 5.90 2.19
C TRP A 185 14.46 5.73 1.81
N ASN A 186 14.75 5.50 0.52
CA ASN A 186 16.13 5.42 0.02
C ASN A 186 16.89 6.74 0.27
N PHE A 187 16.26 7.87 -0.03
CA PHE A 187 16.82 9.20 0.23
C PHE A 187 17.10 9.42 1.72
N LEU A 188 16.13 9.08 2.59
CA LEU A 188 16.28 9.22 4.03
C LEU A 188 17.33 8.25 4.61
N GLY A 189 17.46 7.05 4.04
CA GLY A 189 18.53 6.11 4.38
C GLY A 189 19.91 6.68 4.09
N LEU A 190 20.10 7.26 2.89
CA LEU A 190 21.32 7.97 2.52
C LEU A 190 21.61 9.16 3.45
N TRP A 191 20.60 10.01 3.69
CA TRP A 191 20.73 11.17 4.58
C TRP A 191 21.09 10.77 6.01
N GLY A 192 20.32 9.85 6.57
CA GLY A 192 20.51 9.37 7.94
C GLY A 192 21.82 8.63 8.14
N SER A 193 22.37 7.98 7.11
CA SER A 193 23.68 7.33 7.21
C SER A 193 24.82 8.29 7.58
N VAL A 194 24.64 9.56 7.32
CA VAL A 194 25.60 10.62 7.70
C VAL A 194 25.17 11.32 8.99
N THR A 195 23.88 11.73 9.09
CA THR A 195 23.43 12.53 10.22
C THR A 195 23.30 11.75 11.52
N GLN A 196 22.99 10.45 11.46
CA GLN A 196 22.88 9.61 12.65
C GLN A 196 24.25 9.19 13.24
N VAL A 197 25.33 9.37 12.49
CA VAL A 197 26.69 9.05 12.95
C VAL A 197 27.42 10.33 13.37
N GLY A 198 27.30 11.43 12.63
CA GLY A 198 28.08 12.65 12.84
C GLY A 198 27.27 13.92 13.05
N ASN A 199 25.95 13.84 13.05
CA ASN A 199 25.00 14.97 13.18
C ASN A 199 25.35 16.19 12.32
N ASN A 200 25.83 15.97 11.08
CA ASN A 200 26.28 17.03 10.18
C ASN A 200 25.43 17.06 8.91
N GLU A 201 24.55 18.04 8.80
CA GLU A 201 23.65 18.21 7.67
C GLU A 201 24.37 18.64 6.39
N ASP A 202 25.38 19.49 6.47
CA ASP A 202 26.14 19.94 5.30
C ASP A 202 26.88 18.78 4.65
N LYS A 203 27.48 17.89 5.44
CA LYS A 203 28.07 16.66 4.95
C LYS A 203 27.02 15.72 4.34
N ALA A 204 25.82 15.66 4.92
CA ALA A 204 24.74 14.88 4.36
C ALA A 204 24.26 15.44 3.02
N ILE A 205 24.13 16.75 2.87
CA ILE A 205 23.80 17.41 1.59
C ILE A 205 24.86 17.07 0.53
N GLN A 206 26.15 17.24 0.87
CA GLN A 206 27.25 16.94 -0.04
C GLN A 206 27.26 15.47 -0.47
N PHE A 207 27.13 14.55 0.49
CA PHE A 207 27.10 13.11 0.24
C PHE A 207 25.93 12.69 -0.64
N VAL A 208 24.71 13.09 -0.27
CA VAL A 208 23.50 12.75 -1.04
C VAL A 208 23.55 13.36 -2.43
N SER A 209 24.03 14.60 -2.56
CA SER A 209 24.24 15.23 -3.88
C SER A 209 25.21 14.44 -4.74
N GLN A 210 26.30 13.96 -4.17
CA GLN A 210 27.28 13.15 -4.89
C GLN A 210 26.69 11.81 -5.33
N VAL A 211 25.92 11.14 -4.47
CA VAL A 211 25.20 9.90 -4.85
C VAL A 211 24.21 10.18 -5.98
N TYR A 212 23.43 11.28 -5.91
CA TYR A 212 22.46 11.60 -6.94
C TYR A 212 23.09 12.04 -8.28
N LYS A 213 24.31 12.52 -8.31
CA LYS A 213 25.09 12.69 -9.58
C LYS A 213 25.31 11.35 -10.27
N ASN A 214 25.41 10.27 -9.51
CA ASN A 214 25.58 8.91 -10.01
C ASN A 214 24.24 8.24 -10.40
N VAL A 215 23.09 8.93 -10.25
CA VAL A 215 21.76 8.42 -10.63
C VAL A 215 21.41 8.89 -12.04
N PRO A 216 21.52 8.05 -13.07
CA PRO A 216 21.34 8.49 -14.48
C PRO A 216 19.87 8.81 -14.81
N LEU A 217 18.93 8.17 -14.13
CA LEU A 217 17.50 8.33 -14.35
C LEU A 217 16.71 8.06 -13.05
N LEU A 218 15.47 8.58 -12.98
CA LEU A 218 14.58 8.45 -11.84
C LEU A 218 13.26 7.78 -12.27
N PRO A 219 13.15 6.45 -12.22
CA PRO A 219 11.92 5.72 -12.52
C PRO A 219 10.76 6.14 -11.60
N LYS A 220 9.52 6.04 -12.08
CA LYS A 220 8.34 6.49 -11.35
C LYS A 220 7.99 5.62 -10.13
N SER A 221 8.46 4.36 -10.11
CA SER A 221 8.16 3.40 -9.04
C SER A 221 9.32 2.45 -8.77
N ALA A 222 9.28 1.76 -7.60
CA ALA A 222 10.24 0.72 -7.27
C ALA A 222 10.24 -0.42 -8.30
N ARG A 223 9.06 -0.83 -8.77
CA ARG A 223 8.93 -1.89 -9.79
C ARG A 223 9.61 -1.52 -11.10
N GLU A 224 9.41 -0.28 -11.57
CA GLU A 224 10.08 0.21 -12.77
C GLU A 224 11.61 0.27 -12.60
N ALA A 225 12.09 0.68 -11.41
CA ALA A 225 13.52 0.67 -11.09
C ALA A 225 14.10 -0.75 -11.13
N THR A 226 13.39 -1.73 -10.56
CA THR A 226 13.75 -3.15 -10.61
C THR A 226 13.80 -3.68 -12.04
N ASP A 227 12.80 -3.33 -12.86
CA ASP A 227 12.78 -3.73 -14.29
C ASP A 227 13.94 -3.11 -15.09
N ILE A 228 14.29 -1.87 -14.81
CA ILE A 228 15.47 -1.22 -15.44
C ILE A 228 16.75 -1.95 -15.04
N PHE A 229 16.89 -2.26 -13.76
CA PHE A 229 18.07 -2.97 -13.28
C PHE A 229 18.15 -4.38 -13.86
N PHE A 230 17.16 -5.22 -13.68
CA PHE A 230 17.22 -6.63 -14.06
C PHE A 230 16.93 -6.90 -15.54
N LYS A 231 15.82 -6.35 -16.09
CA LYS A 231 15.39 -6.67 -17.45
C LYS A 231 16.14 -5.88 -18.50
N LYS A 232 16.44 -4.59 -18.22
CA LYS A 232 17.20 -3.73 -19.15
C LYS A 232 18.70 -3.76 -18.89
N ASN A 233 19.15 -4.47 -17.85
CA ASN A 233 20.54 -4.59 -17.44
C ASN A 233 21.27 -3.25 -17.28
N GLN A 234 20.59 -2.22 -16.74
CA GLN A 234 21.14 -0.89 -16.56
C GLN A 234 21.49 -0.63 -15.09
N GLY A 235 22.56 0.14 -14.85
CA GLY A 235 23.07 0.48 -13.51
C GLY A 235 24.00 -0.60 -12.92
N ASP A 236 24.82 -0.17 -11.98
CA ASP A 236 25.70 -1.05 -11.20
C ASP A 236 25.05 -1.44 -9.87
N VAL A 237 24.20 -0.57 -9.36
CA VAL A 237 23.54 -0.67 -8.06
C VAL A 237 22.06 -0.30 -8.19
N LEU A 238 21.19 -1.05 -7.49
CA LEU A 238 19.81 -0.69 -7.26
C LEU A 238 19.59 -0.46 -5.76
N LEU A 239 19.06 0.72 -5.39
CA LEU A 239 18.52 0.91 -4.04
C LEU A 239 17.10 0.37 -3.99
N SER A 240 16.89 -0.63 -3.17
CA SER A 240 15.65 -1.39 -3.05
C SER A 240 15.28 -1.60 -1.58
N TYR A 241 14.17 -2.25 -1.33
CA TYR A 241 13.81 -2.76 -0.02
C TYR A 241 14.44 -4.14 0.21
N GLU A 242 14.80 -4.43 1.45
CA GLU A 242 15.31 -5.74 1.86
C GLU A 242 14.35 -6.88 1.46
N ASN A 243 13.04 -6.67 1.62
CA ASN A 243 12.06 -7.70 1.24
C ASN A 243 12.09 -8.01 -0.27
N GLU A 244 12.32 -7.04 -1.14
CA GLU A 244 12.40 -7.30 -2.59
C GLU A 244 13.61 -8.19 -2.92
N VAL A 245 14.77 -7.92 -2.32
CA VAL A 245 15.98 -8.72 -2.58
C VAL A 245 15.91 -10.10 -1.96
N ILE A 246 15.30 -10.24 -0.77
CA ILE A 246 15.06 -11.55 -0.15
C ILE A 246 14.10 -12.38 -1.02
N TYR A 247 12.99 -11.78 -1.44
CA TYR A 247 11.99 -12.44 -2.27
C TYR A 247 12.54 -12.85 -3.64
N ALA A 248 13.33 -11.99 -4.28
CA ALA A 248 13.99 -12.31 -5.54
C ALA A 248 14.93 -13.54 -5.39
N LYS A 249 15.73 -13.59 -4.34
CA LYS A 249 16.58 -14.78 -4.03
C LYS A 249 15.78 -16.05 -3.83
N GLN A 250 14.68 -16.00 -3.10
CA GLN A 250 13.82 -17.17 -2.87
C GLN A 250 13.23 -17.70 -4.17
N ARG A 251 13.00 -16.85 -5.17
CA ARG A 251 12.57 -17.22 -6.51
C ARG A 251 13.68 -17.70 -7.42
N GLY A 252 14.89 -17.84 -6.91
CA GLY A 252 16.03 -18.35 -7.65
C GLY A 252 16.76 -17.29 -8.48
N GLU A 253 16.53 -16.01 -8.25
CA GLU A 253 17.30 -14.94 -8.89
C GLU A 253 18.75 -15.00 -8.39
N LYS A 254 19.66 -15.38 -9.29
CA LYS A 254 21.10 -15.51 -8.98
C LYS A 254 21.93 -14.34 -9.52
N ASN A 255 21.31 -13.43 -10.24
CA ASN A 255 21.99 -12.38 -10.99
C ASN A 255 22.29 -11.13 -10.17
N SER A 256 22.09 -11.18 -8.85
CA SER A 256 22.42 -10.08 -7.94
C SER A 256 23.02 -10.57 -6.62
N SER A 257 23.77 -9.68 -5.99
CA SER A 257 24.15 -9.74 -4.59
C SER A 257 23.58 -8.53 -3.87
N TYR A 258 23.45 -8.53 -2.56
CA TYR A 258 22.97 -7.38 -1.82
C TYR A 258 23.72 -7.16 -0.52
N ILE A 259 23.69 -5.92 -0.08
CA ILE A 259 24.27 -5.47 1.18
C ILE A 259 23.16 -4.78 1.98
N ILE A 260 23.04 -5.11 3.25
CA ILE A 260 22.26 -4.32 4.21
C ILE A 260 23.25 -3.42 4.95
N PRO A 261 23.20 -2.09 4.73
CA PRO A 261 24.10 -1.16 5.40
C PRO A 261 23.95 -1.21 6.93
N LYS A 262 25.07 -1.04 7.64
CA LYS A 262 25.12 -1.11 9.12
C LYS A 262 24.27 -0.02 9.79
N VAL A 263 24.21 1.18 9.22
CA VAL A 263 23.31 2.29 9.62
C VAL A 263 22.19 2.32 8.61
N ASN A 264 20.94 2.17 9.04
CA ASN A 264 19.82 2.05 8.14
C ASN A 264 18.54 2.62 8.75
N ILE A 265 17.55 2.91 7.91
CA ILE A 265 16.25 3.42 8.32
C ILE A 265 15.21 2.30 8.41
N SER A 266 14.38 2.33 9.47
CA SER A 266 13.17 1.51 9.52
C SER A 266 12.16 2.00 8.52
N ILE A 267 11.81 1.15 7.58
CA ILE A 267 10.76 1.38 6.60
C ILE A 267 9.46 0.82 7.17
N ASP A 268 8.62 1.70 7.70
CA ASP A 268 7.34 1.36 8.31
C ASP A 268 6.23 1.53 7.29
N ASN A 269 5.52 0.44 6.96
CA ASN A 269 4.45 0.45 5.96
C ASN A 269 3.09 0.51 6.65
N PRO A 270 2.36 1.63 6.50
CA PRO A 270 1.06 1.83 7.12
C PRO A 270 -0.09 1.20 6.32
N ILE A 271 -1.18 0.92 7.04
CA ILE A 271 -2.48 0.53 6.50
C ILE A 271 -3.57 1.41 7.12
N ALA A 272 -4.64 1.67 6.38
CA ALA A 272 -5.82 2.35 6.90
C ALA A 272 -7.10 1.89 6.21
N ILE A 273 -8.23 2.07 6.88
CA ILE A 273 -9.57 1.89 6.34
C ILE A 273 -10.02 3.21 5.71
N VAL A 274 -10.64 3.14 4.55
CA VAL A 274 -11.20 4.31 3.88
C VAL A 274 -12.63 4.50 4.35
N ASP A 275 -12.78 5.17 5.49
CA ASP A 275 -14.03 5.28 6.26
C ASP A 275 -15.25 5.63 5.41
N ARG A 276 -15.13 6.70 4.61
CA ARG A 276 -16.23 7.19 3.77
C ARG A 276 -16.73 6.12 2.80
N ASN A 277 -15.83 5.28 2.29
CA ASN A 277 -16.17 4.26 1.31
C ASN A 277 -16.80 3.04 1.98
N VAL A 278 -16.22 2.54 3.06
CA VAL A 278 -16.76 1.38 3.78
C VAL A 278 -18.12 1.68 4.41
N ASP A 279 -18.34 2.91 4.92
CA ASP A 279 -19.63 3.34 5.45
C ASP A 279 -20.68 3.43 4.34
N LYS A 280 -20.35 4.07 3.21
CA LYS A 280 -21.25 4.17 2.05
C LYS A 280 -21.61 2.81 1.45
N ARG A 281 -20.68 1.85 1.45
CA ARG A 281 -20.85 0.54 0.81
C ARG A 281 -21.36 -0.54 1.77
N GLY A 282 -21.42 -0.27 3.07
CA GLY A 282 -21.79 -1.24 4.11
C GLY A 282 -20.76 -2.38 4.24
N THR A 283 -19.47 -2.10 3.93
CA THR A 283 -18.39 -3.08 3.93
C THR A 283 -17.49 -3.01 5.16
N ARG A 284 -17.81 -2.14 6.13
CA ARG A 284 -16.97 -1.83 7.29
C ARG A 284 -16.57 -3.08 8.07
N GLU A 285 -17.51 -3.93 8.47
CA GLU A 285 -17.24 -5.12 9.28
C GLU A 285 -16.19 -6.03 8.65
N VAL A 286 -16.31 -6.29 7.34
CA VAL A 286 -15.37 -7.18 6.65
C VAL A 286 -14.05 -6.48 6.36
N ALA A 287 -14.05 -5.15 6.16
CA ALA A 287 -12.83 -4.37 5.95
C ALA A 287 -11.98 -4.31 7.23
N GLU A 288 -12.61 -4.03 8.38
CA GLU A 288 -11.96 -4.06 9.70
C GLU A 288 -11.40 -5.45 10.00
N ALA A 289 -12.20 -6.49 9.83
CA ALA A 289 -11.75 -7.86 10.05
C ALA A 289 -10.58 -8.27 9.14
N PHE A 290 -10.55 -7.81 7.88
CA PHE A 290 -9.40 -8.05 7.01
C PHE A 290 -8.17 -7.26 7.47
N ALA A 291 -8.32 -5.99 7.84
CA ALA A 291 -7.23 -5.18 8.33
C ALA A 291 -6.62 -5.77 9.63
N GLU A 292 -7.46 -6.20 10.59
CA GLU A 292 -7.03 -6.91 11.81
C GLU A 292 -6.33 -8.24 11.49
N PHE A 293 -6.86 -9.00 10.52
CA PHE A 293 -6.27 -10.27 10.10
C PHE A 293 -4.81 -10.12 9.68
N LEU A 294 -4.43 -9.00 9.08
CA LEU A 294 -3.05 -8.74 8.64
C LEU A 294 -2.04 -8.72 9.80
N PHE A 295 -2.48 -8.45 11.04
CA PHE A 295 -1.63 -8.47 12.24
C PHE A 295 -1.54 -9.85 12.91
N THR A 296 -2.37 -10.81 12.49
CA THR A 296 -2.33 -12.17 13.04
C THR A 296 -0.99 -12.86 12.72
N PRO A 297 -0.54 -13.80 13.57
CA PRO A 297 0.66 -14.59 13.28
C PRO A 297 0.61 -15.28 11.93
N GLN A 298 -0.59 -15.71 11.48
CA GLN A 298 -0.80 -16.34 10.20
C GLN A 298 -0.43 -15.42 9.03
N ALA A 299 -1.00 -14.22 8.97
CA ALA A 299 -0.71 -13.23 7.93
C ALA A 299 0.74 -12.73 8.01
N GLN A 300 1.24 -12.51 9.23
CA GLN A 300 2.60 -12.02 9.44
C GLN A 300 3.67 -13.02 8.99
N ARG A 301 3.41 -14.33 9.09
CA ARG A 301 4.30 -15.34 8.48
C ARG A 301 4.31 -15.25 6.94
N GLU A 302 3.19 -14.96 6.30
CA GLU A 302 3.18 -14.75 4.84
C GLU A 302 3.95 -13.50 4.43
N PHE A 303 3.84 -12.40 5.19
CA PHE A 303 4.70 -11.24 4.98
C PHE A 303 6.19 -11.60 5.14
N ALA A 304 6.55 -12.36 6.18
CA ALA A 304 7.93 -12.79 6.39
C ALA A 304 8.46 -13.69 5.28
N LYS A 305 7.63 -14.59 4.73
CA LYS A 305 8.00 -15.45 3.60
C LYS A 305 8.36 -14.68 2.33
N VAL A 306 7.83 -13.48 2.15
CA VAL A 306 8.21 -12.60 1.04
C VAL A 306 9.19 -11.49 1.45
N GLY A 307 9.88 -11.70 2.58
CA GLY A 307 11.01 -10.88 3.02
C GLY A 307 10.68 -9.63 3.82
N PHE A 308 9.41 -9.37 4.18
CA PHE A 308 9.09 -8.29 5.11
C PHE A 308 9.43 -8.67 6.55
N ARG A 309 9.95 -7.73 7.32
CA ARG A 309 10.15 -7.88 8.75
C ARG A 309 8.79 -7.81 9.46
N PRO A 310 8.35 -8.88 10.15
CA PRO A 310 7.05 -8.90 10.79
C PRO A 310 6.98 -7.93 11.97
N VAL A 311 5.78 -7.40 12.20
CA VAL A 311 5.50 -6.56 13.37
C VAL A 311 4.95 -7.37 14.55
N ASN A 312 4.44 -8.57 14.31
CA ASN A 312 4.07 -9.51 15.36
C ASN A 312 5.33 -10.05 16.05
N GLN A 313 5.46 -9.81 17.34
CA GLN A 313 6.69 -10.12 18.09
C GLN A 313 7.04 -11.62 18.10
N ALA A 314 6.03 -12.50 18.21
CA ALA A 314 6.25 -13.94 18.19
C ALA A 314 6.81 -14.39 16.83
N VAL A 315 6.21 -13.93 15.74
CA VAL A 315 6.68 -14.23 14.39
C VAL A 315 8.04 -13.58 14.11
N ALA A 316 8.28 -12.36 14.60
CA ALA A 316 9.58 -11.70 14.45
C ALA A 316 10.71 -12.51 15.07
N LYS A 317 10.49 -13.07 16.27
CA LYS A 317 11.43 -13.97 16.93
C LYS A 317 11.61 -15.30 16.19
N GLU A 318 10.50 -15.86 15.66
CA GLU A 318 10.52 -17.11 14.89
C GLU A 318 11.42 -17.02 13.65
N VAL A 319 11.44 -15.84 12.99
CA VAL A 319 12.13 -15.62 11.71
C VAL A 319 13.37 -14.73 11.82
N GLU A 320 13.85 -14.39 13.02
CA GLU A 320 14.93 -13.41 13.21
C GLU A 320 16.19 -13.71 12.41
N ASN A 321 16.53 -15.00 12.28
CA ASN A 321 17.70 -15.47 11.55
C ASN A 321 17.59 -15.32 10.02
N ASN A 322 16.39 -15.03 9.50
CA ASN A 322 16.17 -14.81 8.06
C ASN A 322 16.57 -13.39 7.63
N PHE A 323 16.83 -12.52 8.59
CA PHE A 323 17.10 -11.10 8.34
C PHE A 323 18.50 -10.70 8.84
N PRO A 324 19.31 -10.04 7.99
CA PRO A 324 20.58 -9.48 8.43
C PRO A 324 20.41 -8.51 9.61
N LYS A 325 21.34 -8.53 10.56
CA LYS A 325 21.35 -7.57 11.66
C LYS A 325 21.74 -6.19 11.15
N VAL A 326 20.96 -5.17 11.57
CA VAL A 326 21.26 -3.75 11.37
C VAL A 326 21.86 -3.23 12.69
N ASN A 327 23.07 -2.67 12.64
CA ASN A 327 23.76 -2.23 13.85
C ASN A 327 23.13 -0.99 14.46
N GLN A 328 22.75 -0.04 13.61
CA GLN A 328 22.08 1.19 14.01
C GLN A 328 20.86 1.39 13.10
N LEU A 329 19.69 1.10 13.64
CA LEU A 329 18.41 1.30 12.97
C LEU A 329 17.79 2.58 13.53
N PHE A 330 17.57 3.55 12.67
CA PHE A 330 16.86 4.79 12.99
C PHE A 330 15.49 4.81 12.30
N SER A 331 14.63 5.69 12.74
CA SER A 331 13.28 5.87 12.21
C SER A 331 13.08 7.28 11.66
N VAL A 332 11.96 7.51 11.05
CA VAL A 332 11.57 8.86 10.63
C VAL A 332 11.38 9.81 11.83
N ILE A 333 11.09 9.25 13.02
CA ILE A 333 10.96 10.04 14.27
C ILE A 333 12.30 10.66 14.64
N ASP A 334 13.41 9.93 14.47
CA ASP A 334 14.77 10.43 14.74
C ASP A 334 15.17 11.56 13.77
N LEU A 335 14.46 11.68 12.64
CA LEU A 335 14.58 12.80 11.70
C LEU A 335 13.58 13.95 11.97
N GLY A 336 12.81 13.85 13.06
CA GLY A 336 11.83 14.85 13.49
C GLY A 336 10.39 14.61 13.02
N GLY A 337 10.08 13.40 12.54
CA GLY A 337 8.75 12.99 12.09
C GLY A 337 8.44 13.38 10.64
N TRP A 338 7.36 12.80 10.11
CA TRP A 338 7.00 12.97 8.70
C TRP A 338 6.72 14.41 8.28
N ASP A 339 6.09 15.22 9.13
CA ASP A 339 5.79 16.63 8.82
C ASP A 339 7.07 17.45 8.59
N ARG A 340 8.07 17.25 9.45
CA ARG A 340 9.38 17.90 9.30
C ARG A 340 10.13 17.37 8.08
N VAL A 341 10.14 16.06 7.89
CA VAL A 341 10.78 15.39 6.76
C VAL A 341 10.19 15.85 5.45
N GLN A 342 8.85 15.91 5.34
CA GLN A 342 8.16 16.37 4.14
C GLN A 342 8.55 17.82 3.80
N LYS A 343 8.42 18.74 4.77
CA LYS A 343 8.74 20.16 4.59
C LYS A 343 10.22 20.42 4.28
N LYS A 344 11.11 19.63 4.86
CA LYS A 344 12.56 19.81 4.70
C LYS A 344 13.06 19.26 3.36
N PHE A 345 12.59 18.07 2.96
CA PHE A 345 13.19 17.35 1.87
C PHE A 345 12.35 17.31 0.59
N PHE A 346 11.01 17.14 0.69
CA PHE A 346 10.19 16.69 -0.44
C PHE A 346 9.16 17.69 -0.93
N ASP A 347 8.85 18.75 -0.19
CA ASP A 347 8.03 19.85 -0.70
C ASP A 347 8.72 20.52 -1.90
N ASN A 348 7.96 21.25 -2.70
CA ASN A 348 8.49 21.89 -3.90
C ASN A 348 9.60 22.89 -3.54
N GLY A 349 10.72 22.82 -4.28
CA GLY A 349 11.89 23.67 -4.09
C GLY A 349 12.78 23.29 -2.90
N ARG A 350 12.47 22.21 -2.17
CA ARG A 350 13.25 21.77 -1.01
C ARG A 350 14.47 20.94 -1.39
N ILE A 351 15.17 20.39 -0.40
CA ILE A 351 16.51 19.78 -0.54
C ILE A 351 16.56 18.77 -1.72
N PHE A 352 15.56 17.92 -1.88
CA PHE A 352 15.55 16.97 -2.99
C PHE A 352 15.51 17.67 -4.36
N ASP A 353 14.69 18.70 -4.53
CA ASP A 353 14.62 19.45 -5.80
C ASP A 353 15.93 20.18 -6.11
N GLN A 354 16.60 20.74 -5.10
CA GLN A 354 17.91 21.38 -5.23
C GLN A 354 18.97 20.36 -5.68
N ILE A 355 19.01 19.18 -5.03
CA ILE A 355 19.92 18.08 -5.41
C ILE A 355 19.63 17.61 -6.83
N LYS A 356 18.34 17.44 -7.17
CA LYS A 356 17.92 17.02 -8.52
C LYS A 356 18.31 18.03 -9.60
N GLY A 357 18.19 19.33 -9.32
CA GLY A 357 18.58 20.41 -10.22
C GLY A 357 20.09 20.44 -10.50
N ASN A 358 20.91 20.03 -9.54
CA ASN A 358 22.38 20.04 -9.61
C ASN A 358 22.97 18.74 -10.18
N ARG A 359 22.17 17.85 -10.75
CA ARG A 359 22.61 16.57 -11.35
C ARG A 359 23.29 16.72 -12.73
N ARG A 360 23.20 17.91 -13.33
CA ARG A 360 23.77 18.21 -14.67
C ARG A 360 25.27 18.51 -14.59
#